data_19281d981c7b8c6fde6dbfc8d11fe580
#
_entry.id   19281d981c7b8c6fde6dbfc8d11fe580
#
_cell.length_a   1.000
_cell.length_b   1.000
_cell.length_c   1.000
_cell.angle_alpha   90.00
_cell.angle_beta   90.00
_cell.angle_gamma   90.00
#
_symmetry.space_group_name_H-M   'P 1'
#
loop_
_entity.id
_entity.type
_entity.pdbx_description
1 polymer ?
#
loop_
_entity_poly.entity_id
_entity_poly.type
_entity_poly.pdbx_seq_one_letter_code
_entity_poly.pdbx_strand_id
1 'polypeptide(L)'
;MPEACNDLRVFNDFERNPELLKKFDKVLSALSAAAIFADVQYRTGVMDSAIKPAFRSKVTGQAVTVQLSKGDLVDPLKALEMGQEGDVIVVDAGGDLNTSVCGGLMGGLAQNRGIRGMIV
;
A
#
# COMPACT_ATOMS: atom_id res chain seq x y z
N MET A 1 9.84 -8.32 -29.10
CA MET A 1 9.71 -7.80 -27.71
C MET A 1 8.71 -6.66 -27.77
N PRO A 2 7.64 -6.67 -26.97
CA PRO A 2 6.81 -5.49 -26.88
C PRO A 2 7.68 -4.34 -26.33
N GLU A 3 7.55 -3.17 -26.93
CA GLU A 3 8.21 -1.96 -26.45
C GLU A 3 7.88 -1.80 -24.96
N ALA A 4 8.92 -1.63 -24.15
CA ALA A 4 8.77 -1.37 -22.73
C ALA A 4 7.83 -0.17 -22.58
N CYS A 5 6.78 -0.34 -21.80
CA CYS A 5 5.86 0.74 -21.46
C CYS A 5 6.67 1.80 -20.71
N ASN A 6 7.09 2.82 -21.41
CA ASN A 6 8.02 3.85 -20.93
C ASN A 6 7.24 5.04 -20.33
N ASP A 7 5.98 4.82 -19.94
CA ASP A 7 5.06 5.86 -19.48
C ASP A 7 4.82 5.84 -17.96
N LEU A 8 5.83 5.48 -17.16
CA LEU A 8 5.75 5.64 -15.73
C LEU A 8 5.59 7.13 -15.40
N ARG A 9 4.40 7.52 -14.94
CA ARG A 9 4.12 8.86 -14.44
C ARG A 9 4.28 8.87 -12.93
N VAL A 10 5.20 9.68 -12.45
CA VAL A 10 5.47 9.84 -11.02
C VAL A 10 4.92 11.18 -10.55
N PHE A 11 4.04 11.12 -9.55
CA PHE A 11 3.49 12.30 -8.88
C PHE A 11 4.08 12.37 -7.47
N ASN A 12 4.87 13.40 -7.19
CA ASN A 12 5.57 13.60 -5.90
C ASN A 12 5.00 14.78 -5.13
N ASP A 13 3.72 15.04 -5.25
CA ASP A 13 3.04 16.22 -4.72
C ASP A 13 2.32 15.98 -3.38
N PHE A 14 2.61 14.87 -2.70
CA PHE A 14 2.03 14.59 -1.39
C PHE A 14 3.03 14.81 -0.25
N GLU A 15 2.56 15.41 0.82
CA GLU A 15 3.34 15.58 2.05
C GLU A 15 3.08 14.46 3.04
N ARG A 16 4.15 13.94 3.63
CA ARG A 16 4.06 12.98 4.73
C ARG A 16 3.85 13.71 6.05
N ASN A 17 2.95 13.19 6.87
CA ASN A 17 2.68 13.74 8.20
C ASN A 17 2.95 12.69 9.30
N PRO A 18 4.21 12.58 9.78
CA PRO A 18 4.58 11.58 10.78
C PRO A 18 3.87 11.80 12.13
N GLU A 19 3.53 13.02 12.48
CA GLU A 19 2.81 13.31 13.73
C GLU A 19 1.36 12.80 13.65
N LEU A 20 0.74 12.90 12.48
CA LEU A 20 -0.59 12.33 12.25
C LEU A 20 -0.52 10.79 12.33
N LEU A 21 0.48 10.17 11.72
CA LEU A 21 0.67 8.72 11.77
C LEU A 21 0.83 8.20 13.20
N LYS A 22 1.56 8.90 14.06
CA LYS A 22 1.65 8.56 15.49
C LYS A 22 0.30 8.58 16.20
N LYS A 23 -0.60 9.47 15.82
CA LYS A 23 -1.98 9.49 16.34
C LYS A 23 -2.78 8.28 15.88
N PHE A 24 -2.67 7.90 14.60
CA PHE A 24 -3.29 6.69 14.07
C PHE A 24 -2.74 5.43 14.75
N ASP A 25 -1.44 5.34 14.97
CA ASP A 25 -0.80 4.21 15.65
C ASP A 25 -1.38 3.97 17.06
N LYS A 26 -1.74 5.02 17.77
CA LYS A 26 -2.41 4.89 19.09
C LYS A 26 -3.78 4.20 18.98
N VAL A 27 -4.50 4.41 17.89
CA VAL A 27 -5.82 3.78 17.67
C VAL A 27 -5.67 2.31 17.26
N LEU A 28 -4.55 1.92 16.66
CA LEU A 28 -4.30 0.53 16.26
C LEU A 28 -4.38 -0.48 17.40
N SER A 29 -4.10 -0.05 18.64
CA SER A 29 -4.21 -0.90 19.83
C SER A 29 -5.67 -1.26 20.16
N ALA A 30 -6.64 -0.50 19.66
CA ALA A 30 -8.06 -0.79 19.87
C ALA A 30 -8.46 -2.10 19.17
N LEU A 31 -9.45 -2.79 19.74
CA LEU A 31 -9.92 -4.08 19.20
C LEU A 31 -10.41 -3.95 17.74
N SER A 32 -11.11 -2.89 17.43
CA SER A 32 -11.71 -2.65 16.11
C SER A 32 -11.26 -1.30 15.53
N ALA A 33 -9.96 -1.10 15.36
CA ALA A 33 -9.40 0.16 14.87
C ALA A 33 -10.00 0.59 13.51
N ALA A 34 -10.16 -0.32 12.57
CA ALA A 34 -10.75 -0.03 11.27
C ALA A 34 -12.21 0.46 11.38
N ALA A 35 -13.00 -0.11 12.29
CA ALA A 35 -14.37 0.33 12.53
C ALA A 35 -14.40 1.75 13.11
N ILE A 36 -13.51 2.08 14.04
CA ILE A 36 -13.39 3.42 14.60
C ILE A 36 -13.11 4.44 13.49
N PHE A 37 -12.15 4.16 12.62
CA PHE A 37 -11.85 5.04 11.48
C PHE A 37 -13.03 5.17 10.51
N ALA A 38 -13.70 4.07 10.21
CA ALA A 38 -14.88 4.08 9.34
C ALA A 38 -16.02 4.93 9.94
N ASP A 39 -16.29 4.80 11.23
CA ASP A 39 -17.34 5.56 11.90
C ASP A 39 -17.07 7.06 11.87
N VAL A 40 -15.83 7.50 12.10
CA VAL A 40 -15.44 8.92 12.03
C VAL A 40 -15.58 9.48 10.60
N GLN A 41 -15.48 8.63 9.60
CA GLN A 41 -15.62 8.96 8.18
C GLN A 41 -17.04 8.72 7.64
N TYR A 42 -18.04 8.70 8.52
CA TYR A 42 -19.44 8.43 8.13
C TYR A 42 -19.61 7.10 7.38
N ARG A 43 -18.84 6.09 7.75
CA ARG A 43 -18.82 4.73 7.18
C ARG A 43 -18.36 4.69 5.71
N THR A 44 -17.56 5.65 5.29
CA THR A 44 -16.92 5.69 3.98
C THR A 44 -15.43 5.31 4.05
N GLY A 45 -14.79 5.11 2.90
CA GLY A 45 -13.35 4.84 2.84
C GLY A 45 -12.93 3.44 3.31
N VAL A 46 -13.88 2.53 3.48
CA VAL A 46 -13.59 1.13 3.80
C VAL A 46 -13.19 0.41 2.51
N MET A 47 -12.12 -0.38 2.57
CA MET A 47 -11.70 -1.22 1.45
C MET A 47 -12.78 -2.25 1.11
N ASP A 48 -12.86 -2.63 -0.18
CA ASP A 48 -13.75 -3.67 -0.63
C ASP A 48 -13.48 -5.00 0.09
N SER A 49 -14.53 -5.77 0.35
CA SER A 49 -14.44 -7.06 1.02
C SER A 49 -13.70 -8.14 0.22
N ALA A 50 -13.44 -7.91 -1.07
CA ALA A 50 -12.58 -8.75 -1.89
C ALA A 50 -11.11 -8.66 -1.48
N ILE A 51 -10.67 -7.51 -0.94
CA ILE A 51 -9.31 -7.33 -0.42
C ILE A 51 -9.22 -8.02 0.94
N LYS A 52 -8.45 -9.08 0.99
CA LYS A 52 -8.33 -9.93 2.19
C LYS A 52 -6.91 -9.95 2.74
N PRO A 53 -6.74 -9.93 4.05
CA PRO A 53 -5.41 -10.04 4.64
C PRO A 53 -4.84 -11.44 4.41
N ALA A 54 -3.58 -11.52 3.98
CA ALA A 54 -2.84 -12.77 3.88
C ALA A 54 -2.56 -13.38 5.25
N PHE A 55 -2.48 -12.55 6.28
CA PHE A 55 -2.32 -12.96 7.68
C PHE A 55 -2.97 -11.92 8.61
N ARG A 56 -3.24 -12.33 9.84
CA ARG A 56 -3.89 -11.44 10.82
C ARG A 56 -2.94 -10.32 11.25
N SER A 57 -3.16 -9.12 10.74
CA SER A 57 -2.36 -7.95 11.10
C SER A 57 -3.20 -6.66 11.05
N LYS A 58 -2.68 -5.63 11.68
CA LYS A 58 -3.18 -4.27 11.58
C LYS A 58 -2.04 -3.38 11.16
N VAL A 59 -2.29 -2.46 10.26
CA VAL A 59 -1.27 -1.54 9.76
C VAL A 59 -1.86 -0.15 9.58
N THR A 60 -1.07 0.87 9.87
CA THR A 60 -1.30 2.25 9.46
C THR A 60 -0.05 2.76 8.74
N GLY A 61 -0.20 3.68 7.85
CA GLY A 61 0.93 4.31 7.16
C GLY A 61 0.44 5.31 6.12
N GLN A 62 1.35 6.14 5.66
CA GLN A 62 1.10 6.96 4.50
C GLN A 62 1.02 6.05 3.28
N ALA A 63 -0.06 6.15 2.52
CA ALA A 63 -0.21 5.37 1.29
C ALA A 63 0.72 5.91 0.19
N VAL A 64 1.53 5.03 -0.37
CA VAL A 64 2.22 5.23 -1.64
C VAL A 64 1.53 4.36 -2.66
N THR A 65 0.82 4.98 -3.58
CA THR A 65 -0.04 4.27 -4.52
C THR A 65 0.65 4.07 -5.86
N VAL A 66 0.43 2.92 -6.47
CA VAL A 66 0.89 2.62 -7.82
C VAL A 66 -0.21 1.90 -8.59
N GLN A 67 -0.46 2.36 -9.81
CA GLN A 67 -1.37 1.69 -10.75
C GLN A 67 -0.55 0.95 -11.79
N LEU A 68 -0.84 -0.33 -11.99
CA LEU A 68 -0.12 -1.18 -12.91
C LEU A 68 -0.83 -1.34 -14.24
N SER A 69 -0.03 -1.48 -15.29
CA SER A 69 -0.46 -2.15 -16.50
C SER A 69 -0.44 -3.66 -16.29
N LYS A 70 -1.31 -4.38 -16.99
CA LYS A 70 -1.41 -5.83 -16.84
C LYS A 70 -0.05 -6.52 -17.06
N GLY A 71 0.38 -7.29 -16.07
CA GLY A 71 1.65 -8.04 -16.11
C GLY A 71 2.91 -7.21 -15.83
N ASP A 72 2.75 -5.95 -15.42
CA ASP A 72 3.89 -5.11 -15.05
C ASP A 72 4.37 -5.44 -13.64
N LEU A 73 5.69 -5.60 -13.49
CA LEU A 73 6.37 -5.85 -12.21
C LEU A 73 7.41 -4.77 -11.87
N VAL A 74 7.63 -3.81 -12.77
CA VAL A 74 8.64 -2.76 -12.59
C VAL A 74 8.10 -1.64 -11.71
N ASP A 75 6.86 -1.22 -11.93
CA ASP A 75 6.25 -0.12 -11.22
C ASP A 75 6.09 -0.37 -9.72
N PRO A 76 5.75 -1.59 -9.24
CA PRO A 76 5.76 -1.88 -7.80
C PRO A 76 7.13 -1.76 -7.16
N LEU A 77 8.20 -2.14 -7.86
CA LEU A 77 9.57 -1.95 -7.38
C LEU A 77 9.91 -0.45 -7.28
N LYS A 78 9.45 0.34 -8.25
CA LYS A 78 9.62 1.79 -8.23
C LYS A 78 8.87 2.44 -7.07
N ALA A 79 7.64 2.00 -6.80
CA ALA A 79 6.89 2.45 -5.63
C ALA A 79 7.62 2.12 -4.31
N LEU A 80 8.25 0.95 -4.22
CA LEU A 80 9.09 0.59 -3.07
C LEU A 80 10.34 1.48 -2.96
N GLU A 81 10.98 1.84 -4.08
CA GLU A 81 12.12 2.77 -4.07
C GLU A 81 11.72 4.16 -3.57
N MET A 82 10.52 4.62 -3.88
CA MET A 82 9.99 5.92 -3.45
C MET A 82 9.46 5.88 -2.02
N GLY A 83 9.10 4.71 -1.51
CA GLY A 83 8.61 4.49 -0.17
C GLY A 83 9.66 4.82 0.89
N GLN A 84 9.19 5.35 2.02
CA GLN A 84 10.01 5.65 3.20
C GLN A 84 9.53 4.83 4.39
N GLU A 85 10.32 4.82 5.45
CA GLU A 85 9.93 4.20 6.71
C GLU A 85 8.56 4.71 7.18
N GLY A 86 7.68 3.78 7.51
CA GLY A 86 6.32 4.08 7.96
C GLY A 86 5.27 4.13 6.85
N ASP A 87 5.66 4.05 5.58
CA ASP A 87 4.71 4.03 4.46
C ASP A 87 4.03 2.65 4.29
N VAL A 88 2.91 2.65 3.58
CA VAL A 88 2.20 1.47 3.09
C VAL A 88 2.12 1.56 1.57
N ILE A 89 2.59 0.55 0.87
CA ILE A 89 2.49 0.49 -0.60
C ILE A 89 1.11 -0.06 -0.97
N VAL A 90 0.40 0.65 -1.82
CA VAL A 90 -0.92 0.24 -2.31
C VAL A 90 -0.84 0.09 -3.83
N VAL A 91 -1.07 -1.13 -4.30
CA VAL A 91 -0.94 -1.50 -5.71
C VAL A 91 -2.31 -1.74 -6.30
N ASP A 92 -2.68 -0.97 -7.30
CA ASP A 92 -3.82 -1.27 -8.15
C ASP A 92 -3.36 -2.12 -9.34
N ALA A 93 -3.61 -3.41 -9.27
CA ALA A 93 -3.28 -4.38 -10.33
C ALA A 93 -4.42 -4.55 -11.36
N GLY A 94 -5.43 -3.68 -11.34
CA GLY A 94 -6.56 -3.73 -12.27
C GLY A 94 -7.40 -5.01 -12.15
N GLY A 95 -7.39 -5.67 -11.00
CA GLY A 95 -8.10 -6.93 -10.76
C GLY A 95 -7.45 -8.16 -11.42
N ASP A 96 -6.18 -8.09 -11.80
CA ASP A 96 -5.46 -9.25 -12.35
C ASP A 96 -5.15 -10.27 -11.23
N LEU A 97 -5.84 -11.40 -11.26
CA LEU A 97 -5.66 -12.51 -10.31
C LEU A 97 -4.64 -13.57 -10.79
N ASN A 98 -4.05 -13.39 -11.97
CA ASN A 98 -3.18 -14.40 -12.58
C ASN A 98 -1.69 -14.03 -12.50
N THR A 99 -1.38 -12.78 -12.18
CA THR A 99 0.00 -12.30 -12.07
C THR A 99 0.38 -12.10 -10.60
N SER A 100 1.46 -12.72 -10.16
CA SER A 100 2.02 -12.47 -8.82
C SER A 100 2.78 -11.15 -8.83
N VAL A 101 2.17 -10.11 -8.29
CA VAL A 101 2.73 -8.76 -8.26
C VAL A 101 3.67 -8.55 -7.08
N CYS A 102 3.48 -9.30 -6.00
CA CYS A 102 4.28 -9.21 -4.79
C CYS A 102 4.74 -10.59 -4.33
N GLY A 103 6.02 -10.76 -4.15
CA GLY A 103 6.65 -11.99 -3.67
C GLY A 103 7.61 -11.76 -2.52
N GLY A 104 8.27 -12.82 -2.07
CA GLY A 104 9.20 -12.77 -0.93
C GLY A 104 10.34 -11.76 -1.08
N LEU A 105 10.84 -11.55 -2.30
CA LEU A 105 11.92 -10.58 -2.58
C LEU A 105 11.43 -9.15 -2.33
N MET A 106 10.25 -8.80 -2.84
CA MET A 106 9.64 -7.49 -2.61
C MET A 106 9.29 -7.29 -1.14
N GLY A 107 8.75 -8.34 -0.49
CA GLY A 107 8.47 -8.30 0.95
C GLY A 107 9.72 -8.04 1.79
N GLY A 108 10.83 -8.72 1.48
CA GLY A 108 12.12 -8.50 2.13
C GLY A 108 12.67 -7.08 1.91
N LEU A 109 12.56 -6.56 0.68
CA LEU A 109 12.96 -5.20 0.37
C LEU A 109 12.11 -4.17 1.13
N ALA A 110 10.80 -4.37 1.15
CA ALA A 110 9.87 -3.52 1.90
C ALA A 110 10.24 -3.49 3.40
N GLN A 111 10.48 -4.65 3.99
CA GLN A 111 10.88 -4.79 5.39
C GLN A 111 12.19 -4.05 5.67
N ASN A 112 13.21 -4.22 4.84
CA ASN A 112 14.50 -3.55 4.99
C ASN A 112 14.41 -2.03 4.89
N ARG A 113 13.41 -1.51 4.20
CA ARG A 113 13.15 -0.08 4.06
C ARG A 113 12.18 0.47 5.13
N GLY A 114 11.72 -0.36 6.06
CA GLY A 114 10.77 0.04 7.09
C GLY A 114 9.34 0.31 6.56
N ILE A 115 9.01 -0.21 5.38
CA ILE A 115 7.65 -0.19 4.84
C ILE A 115 6.77 -1.06 5.73
N ARG A 116 5.65 -0.52 6.18
CA ARG A 116 4.78 -1.16 7.18
C ARG A 116 3.85 -2.22 6.60
N GLY A 117 3.55 -2.14 5.33
CA GLY A 117 2.67 -3.09 4.67
C GLY A 117 2.55 -2.88 3.18
N MET A 118 1.97 -3.88 2.52
CA MET A 118 1.65 -3.85 1.11
C MET A 118 0.21 -4.34 0.93
N ILE A 119 -0.55 -3.65 0.09
CA ILE A 119 -1.92 -3.98 -0.31
C ILE A 119 -1.91 -4.11 -1.82
N VAL A 120 -2.40 -5.24 -2.33
CA VAL A 120 -2.43 -5.55 -3.77
C VAL A 120 -3.84 -6.00 -4.16
#